data_a0aa5e60c1222524a212c56c90063e11
#
_entry.id   a0aa5e60c1222524a212c56c90063e11
#
_cell.length_a   1.000
_cell.length_b   1.000
_cell.length_c   1.000
_cell.angle_alpha   90.00
_cell.angle_beta   90.00
_cell.angle_gamma   90.00
#
_symmetry.space_group_name_H-M   'P 1'
#
loop_
_entity.id
_entity.type
_entity.pdbx_description
1 polymer ?
#
loop_
_entity_poly.entity_id
_entity_poly.type
_entity_poly.pdbx_seq_one_letter_code
_entity_poly.pdbx_strand_id
1 'polypeptide(L)'
;PLRLEFAKAHHGVADKSREPFTAASVRLLWRPPHGTLEPVPERCLIPHDTPPVFVLDTPFPPDDRSIGYERGSAVSPEWFAAATAAAVATADEVLRHADHLAGTRQGAADRSDRLRGFATTFAERAWRGPLDLETASLLLERPFADAPDADTGLKRALLGILCSTRFLFPGGGATQPRLDPYATASRLALGLWDSLPDAALRTAA
;
A
#
# COMPACT_ATOMS: atom_id res chain seq x y z
N PRO A 1 -8.08 -25.84 -0.98
CA PRO A 1 -6.89 -25.29 -0.38
C PRO A 1 -5.81 -26.35 -0.27
N LEU A 2 -4.56 -25.99 -0.61
CA LEU A 2 -3.39 -26.85 -0.45
C LEU A 2 -2.73 -26.48 0.87
N ARG A 3 -2.48 -27.48 1.72
CA ARG A 3 -1.71 -27.30 2.96
C ARG A 3 -0.39 -28.05 2.82
N LEU A 4 0.72 -27.36 3.01
CA LEU A 4 2.06 -27.93 3.00
C LEU A 4 2.66 -27.78 4.40
N GLU A 5 3.02 -28.90 5.03
CA GLU A 5 3.72 -28.92 6.30
C GLU A 5 5.14 -29.43 6.07
N PHE A 6 6.12 -28.68 6.56
CA PHE A 6 7.52 -29.06 6.48
C PHE A 6 8.15 -28.95 7.86
N ALA A 7 8.74 -30.05 8.33
CA ALA A 7 9.47 -30.07 9.60
C ALA A 7 10.86 -30.69 9.38
N LYS A 8 11.90 -30.04 9.92
CA LYS A 8 13.25 -30.58 9.98
C LYS A 8 13.43 -31.30 11.31
N ALA A 9 13.76 -32.59 11.26
CA ALA A 9 13.82 -33.46 12.46
C ALA A 9 14.92 -33.11 13.47
N HIS A 10 15.96 -32.33 13.07
CA HIS A 10 17.02 -31.90 13.96
C HIS A 10 17.11 -30.37 13.94
N HIS A 11 16.58 -29.73 14.97
CA HIS A 11 17.00 -28.38 15.35
C HIS A 11 18.36 -28.52 16.05
N GLY A 12 19.42 -28.19 15.28
CA GLY A 12 20.78 -28.35 15.79
C GLY A 12 21.11 -27.43 16.95
N VAL A 13 21.02 -27.95 18.15
CA VAL A 13 22.09 -27.72 19.10
C VAL A 13 23.27 -28.47 18.52
N ALA A 14 24.38 -27.77 18.25
CA ALA A 14 25.55 -28.35 17.61
C ALA A 14 26.05 -29.58 18.45
N ASP A 15 25.59 -30.73 18.02
CA ASP A 15 26.28 -31.97 18.36
C ASP A 15 27.59 -31.92 17.59
N LYS A 16 28.70 -32.13 18.29
CA LYS A 16 30.05 -32.06 17.75
C LYS A 16 30.39 -33.20 16.77
N SER A 17 29.42 -33.94 16.32
CA SER A 17 29.55 -34.91 15.22
C SER A 17 29.67 -34.14 13.89
N ARG A 18 30.80 -34.36 13.23
CA ARG A 18 31.25 -33.73 11.98
C ARG A 18 30.41 -34.14 10.74
N GLU A 19 29.11 -34.16 10.82
CA GLU A 19 28.30 -34.32 9.62
C GLU A 19 28.12 -32.98 8.92
N PRO A 20 28.31 -32.90 7.60
CA PRO A 20 28.15 -31.67 6.87
C PRO A 20 26.71 -31.16 7.04
N PHE A 21 26.58 -29.86 7.32
CA PHE A 21 25.28 -29.19 7.44
C PHE A 21 24.47 -29.39 6.15
N THR A 22 23.44 -30.22 6.21
CA THR A 22 22.54 -30.41 5.09
C THR A 22 21.49 -29.30 5.12
N ALA A 23 21.54 -28.40 4.13
CA ALA A 23 20.52 -27.38 3.95
C ALA A 23 19.16 -28.06 3.69
N ALA A 24 18.16 -27.67 4.48
CA ALA A 24 16.79 -28.12 4.25
C ALA A 24 16.16 -27.22 3.18
N SER A 25 15.55 -27.84 2.16
CA SER A 25 14.79 -27.11 1.15
C SER A 25 13.50 -27.85 0.82
N VAL A 26 12.47 -27.07 0.49
CA VAL A 26 11.20 -27.59 -0.01
C VAL A 26 10.86 -26.88 -1.31
N ARG A 27 10.37 -27.62 -2.30
CA ARG A 27 9.92 -27.07 -3.57
C ARG A 27 8.56 -27.64 -3.90
N LEU A 28 7.61 -26.78 -4.22
CA LEU A 28 6.33 -27.16 -4.78
C LEU A 28 6.46 -27.16 -6.30
N LEU A 29 6.29 -28.33 -6.91
CA LEU A 29 6.36 -28.50 -8.37
C LEU A 29 4.96 -28.75 -8.92
N TRP A 30 4.68 -28.25 -10.10
CA TRP A 30 3.47 -28.52 -10.84
C TRP A 30 3.77 -28.83 -12.30
N ARG A 31 2.81 -29.42 -12.98
CA ARG A 31 2.87 -29.62 -14.43
C ARG A 31 1.67 -28.91 -15.05
N PRO A 32 1.86 -27.72 -15.66
CA PRO A 32 0.78 -27.06 -16.37
C PRO A 32 0.31 -27.89 -17.58
N PRO A 33 -0.92 -27.68 -18.07
CA PRO A 33 -1.38 -28.30 -19.30
C PRO A 33 -0.39 -28.01 -20.45
N HIS A 34 0.07 -29.07 -21.16
CA HIS A 34 1.04 -28.95 -22.24
C HIS A 34 2.46 -28.47 -21.86
N GLY A 35 2.76 -28.40 -20.55
CA GLY A 35 4.05 -27.97 -20.03
C GLY A 35 4.89 -29.05 -19.41
N THR A 36 6.11 -28.72 -19.04
CA THR A 36 7.05 -29.55 -18.28
C THR A 36 6.84 -29.40 -16.77
N LEU A 37 7.42 -30.33 -16.00
CA LEU A 37 7.45 -30.22 -14.54
C LEU A 37 8.35 -29.06 -14.13
N GLU A 38 7.80 -28.06 -13.44
CA GLU A 38 8.50 -26.84 -13.03
C GLU A 38 8.06 -26.39 -11.63
N PRO A 39 8.83 -25.55 -10.92
CA PRO A 39 8.36 -24.94 -9.69
C PRO A 39 7.11 -24.08 -9.95
N VAL A 40 6.13 -24.14 -9.02
CA VAL A 40 4.95 -23.29 -9.11
C VAL A 40 5.41 -21.83 -9.06
N PRO A 41 5.11 -21.00 -10.09
CA PRO A 41 5.48 -19.60 -10.08
C PRO A 41 4.82 -18.86 -8.90
N GLU A 42 5.54 -17.90 -8.33
CA GLU A 42 5.05 -17.12 -7.17
C GLU A 42 3.69 -16.47 -7.43
N ARG A 43 3.46 -15.97 -8.65
CA ARG A 43 2.17 -15.38 -9.06
C ARG A 43 0.97 -16.34 -8.98
N CYS A 44 1.23 -17.65 -8.89
CA CYS A 44 0.19 -18.67 -8.73
C CYS A 44 -0.01 -19.11 -7.27
N LEU A 45 0.77 -18.57 -6.35
CA LEU A 45 0.72 -18.86 -4.93
C LEU A 45 0.04 -17.70 -4.22
N ILE A 46 -1.23 -17.87 -3.89
CA ILE A 46 -2.02 -16.87 -3.15
C ILE A 46 -2.37 -17.49 -1.81
N PRO A 47 -2.09 -16.81 -0.67
CA PRO A 47 -2.52 -17.27 0.64
C PRO A 47 -4.04 -17.46 0.67
N HIS A 48 -4.50 -18.50 1.36
CA HIS A 48 -5.93 -18.68 1.65
C HIS A 48 -6.39 -17.46 2.48
N ASP A 49 -7.54 -16.91 2.15
CA ASP A 49 -8.09 -15.71 2.80
C ASP A 49 -7.37 -14.38 2.51
N THR A 50 -6.59 -14.32 1.44
CA THR A 50 -6.06 -13.02 1.01
C THR A 50 -7.19 -12.16 0.43
N PRO A 51 -7.39 -10.94 0.94
CA PRO A 51 -8.36 -10.03 0.35
C PRO A 51 -7.95 -9.70 -1.10
N PRO A 52 -8.91 -9.32 -1.96
CA PRO A 52 -8.61 -8.84 -3.30
C PRO A 52 -7.53 -7.74 -3.26
N VAL A 53 -6.51 -7.88 -4.08
CA VAL A 53 -5.38 -6.94 -4.16
C VAL A 53 -5.39 -6.28 -5.53
N PHE A 54 -5.34 -4.97 -5.54
CA PHE A 54 -5.06 -4.21 -6.76
C PHE A 54 -3.54 -4.08 -6.92
N VAL A 55 -3.04 -4.53 -8.05
CA VAL A 55 -1.62 -4.40 -8.41
C VAL A 55 -1.48 -3.24 -9.40
N LEU A 56 -0.62 -2.30 -9.06
CA LEU A 56 -0.32 -1.16 -9.89
C LEU A 56 0.80 -1.50 -10.86
N ASP A 57 0.50 -1.51 -12.16
CA ASP A 57 1.44 -1.86 -13.22
C ASP A 57 2.21 -0.65 -13.79
N THR A 58 2.02 0.55 -13.23
CA THR A 58 2.71 1.76 -13.69
C THR A 58 4.22 1.62 -13.48
N PRO A 59 5.04 1.68 -14.55
CA PRO A 59 6.48 1.57 -14.40
C PRO A 59 7.03 2.86 -13.78
N PHE A 60 7.78 2.72 -12.68
CA PHE A 60 8.55 3.82 -12.11
C PHE A 60 9.97 3.79 -12.66
N PRO A 61 10.60 4.95 -12.84
CA PRO A 61 12.01 4.99 -13.22
C PRO A 61 12.85 4.31 -12.12
N PRO A 62 13.97 3.65 -12.49
CA PRO A 62 14.86 3.06 -11.50
C PRO A 62 15.44 4.13 -10.58
N ASP A 63 15.74 3.75 -9.35
CA ASP A 63 16.46 4.60 -8.41
C ASP A 63 17.80 5.03 -9.01
N ASP A 64 18.10 6.32 -8.98
CA ASP A 64 19.43 6.82 -9.33
C ASP A 64 20.44 6.40 -8.26
N ARG A 65 21.33 5.49 -8.63
CA ARG A 65 22.43 4.99 -7.78
C ARG A 65 23.79 5.52 -8.23
N SER A 66 23.82 6.48 -9.16
CA SER A 66 25.06 7.00 -9.74
C SER A 66 25.97 7.68 -8.70
N ILE A 67 25.41 8.14 -7.58
CA ILE A 67 26.12 8.85 -6.51
C ILE A 67 26.05 8.03 -5.17
N GLY A 68 26.04 6.71 -5.25
CA GLY A 68 25.96 5.85 -4.08
C GLY A 68 24.57 5.84 -3.44
N TYR A 69 24.50 6.08 -2.12
CA TYR A 69 23.22 6.13 -1.38
C TYR A 69 22.59 7.53 -1.33
N GLU A 70 23.23 8.52 -1.91
CA GLU A 70 22.67 9.87 -2.00
C GLU A 70 21.56 9.87 -3.05
N ARG A 71 20.33 10.02 -2.57
CA ARG A 71 19.20 10.30 -3.44
C ARG A 71 19.21 11.76 -3.82
N GLY A 72 18.90 12.06 -5.08
CA GLY A 72 18.83 13.42 -5.55
C GLY A 72 17.90 14.28 -4.68
N SER A 73 18.23 15.55 -4.53
CA SER A 73 17.41 16.53 -3.81
C SER A 73 16.19 17.01 -4.61
N ALA A 74 16.05 16.56 -5.86
CA ALA A 74 14.99 16.96 -6.77
C ALA A 74 14.22 15.71 -7.28
N VAL A 75 12.91 15.86 -7.44
CA VAL A 75 12.05 14.85 -8.07
C VAL A 75 12.21 14.95 -9.57
N SER A 76 12.53 13.83 -10.24
CA SER A 76 12.62 13.82 -11.70
C SER A 76 11.24 13.97 -12.34
N PRO A 77 11.12 14.61 -13.52
CA PRO A 77 9.86 14.69 -14.26
C PRO A 77 9.25 13.32 -14.55
N GLU A 78 10.08 12.32 -14.84
CA GLU A 78 9.68 10.95 -15.13
C GLU A 78 9.07 10.29 -13.90
N TRP A 79 9.66 10.49 -12.73
CA TRP A 79 9.11 9.98 -11.46
C TRP A 79 7.77 10.65 -11.15
N PHE A 80 7.69 11.96 -11.34
CA PHE A 80 6.44 12.70 -11.10
C PHE A 80 5.33 12.26 -12.07
N ALA A 81 5.66 12.04 -13.34
CA ALA A 81 4.71 11.53 -14.33
C ALA A 81 4.22 10.12 -13.95
N ALA A 82 5.12 9.22 -13.54
CA ALA A 82 4.77 7.88 -13.09
C ALA A 82 3.88 7.91 -11.84
N ALA A 83 4.22 8.74 -10.84
CA ALA A 83 3.41 8.90 -9.63
C ALA A 83 2.01 9.42 -9.95
N THR A 84 1.89 10.38 -10.87
CA THR A 84 0.59 10.91 -11.32
C THR A 84 -0.22 9.85 -12.06
N ALA A 85 0.39 9.11 -12.98
CA ALA A 85 -0.26 8.01 -13.69
C ALA A 85 -0.75 6.92 -12.73
N ALA A 86 0.08 6.57 -11.74
CA ALA A 86 -0.26 5.64 -10.67
C ALA A 86 -1.45 6.12 -9.82
N ALA A 87 -1.48 7.39 -9.47
CA ALA A 87 -2.58 7.99 -8.73
C ALA A 87 -3.90 7.94 -9.53
N VAL A 88 -3.85 8.20 -10.85
CA VAL A 88 -5.03 8.11 -11.73
C VAL A 88 -5.52 6.66 -11.81
N ALA A 89 -4.65 5.69 -12.07
CA ALA A 89 -5.01 4.29 -12.15
C ALA A 89 -5.63 3.79 -10.83
N THR A 90 -5.06 4.19 -9.68
CA THR A 90 -5.60 3.85 -8.36
C THR A 90 -6.96 4.48 -8.12
N ALA A 91 -7.16 5.76 -8.48
CA ALA A 91 -8.44 6.44 -8.33
C ALA A 91 -9.52 5.78 -9.20
N ASP A 92 -9.18 5.37 -10.43
CA ASP A 92 -10.11 4.68 -11.33
C ASP A 92 -10.49 3.29 -10.80
N GLU A 93 -9.56 2.57 -10.18
CA GLU A 93 -9.85 1.30 -9.52
C GLU A 93 -10.77 1.47 -8.32
N VAL A 94 -10.49 2.45 -7.46
CA VAL A 94 -11.34 2.77 -6.31
C VAL A 94 -12.75 3.13 -6.76
N LEU A 95 -12.91 3.89 -7.85
CA LEU A 95 -14.22 4.26 -8.39
C LEU A 95 -15.01 3.05 -8.86
N ARG A 96 -14.39 2.06 -9.49
CA ARG A 96 -15.06 0.82 -9.89
C ARG A 96 -15.68 0.06 -8.71
N HIS A 97 -15.12 0.23 -7.52
CA HIS A 97 -15.53 -0.44 -6.29
C HIS A 97 -16.10 0.51 -5.23
N ALA A 98 -16.36 1.78 -5.59
CA ALA A 98 -16.66 2.86 -4.66
C ALA A 98 -17.86 2.55 -3.74
N ASP A 99 -18.93 2.02 -4.27
CA ASP A 99 -20.13 1.70 -3.51
C ASP A 99 -19.86 0.59 -2.48
N HIS A 100 -19.11 -0.43 -2.86
CA HIS A 100 -18.70 -1.50 -1.94
C HIS A 100 -17.77 -0.98 -0.84
N LEU A 101 -16.75 -0.20 -1.23
CA LEU A 101 -15.76 0.35 -0.29
C LEU A 101 -16.37 1.34 0.70
N ALA A 102 -17.36 2.13 0.27
CA ALA A 102 -18.06 3.09 1.13
C ALA A 102 -19.28 2.48 1.87
N GLY A 103 -19.58 1.20 1.65
CA GLY A 103 -20.74 0.52 2.26
C GLY A 103 -22.07 1.13 1.81
N THR A 104 -22.19 1.49 0.54
CA THR A 104 -23.39 2.12 -0.04
C THR A 104 -23.82 1.45 -1.35
N ARG A 105 -24.73 2.03 -2.08
CA ARG A 105 -25.18 1.59 -3.40
C ARG A 105 -25.58 2.78 -4.26
N GLN A 106 -25.53 2.58 -5.56
CA GLN A 106 -26.02 3.56 -6.52
C GLN A 106 -27.47 3.96 -6.22
N GLY A 107 -27.74 5.26 -6.21
CA GLY A 107 -29.08 5.81 -5.94
C GLY A 107 -29.45 5.91 -4.46
N ALA A 108 -28.60 5.53 -3.51
CA ALA A 108 -28.86 5.74 -2.09
C ALA A 108 -28.82 7.25 -1.76
N ALA A 109 -29.77 7.70 -0.94
CA ALA A 109 -29.89 9.12 -0.57
C ALA A 109 -28.65 9.67 0.17
N ASP A 110 -27.98 8.81 0.94
CA ASP A 110 -26.77 9.10 1.72
C ASP A 110 -25.47 8.77 0.97
N ARG A 111 -25.52 8.38 -0.32
CA ARG A 111 -24.38 7.92 -1.08
C ARG A 111 -23.24 8.93 -1.10
N SER A 112 -23.52 10.20 -1.31
CA SER A 112 -22.51 11.26 -1.33
C SER A 112 -21.79 11.37 0.02
N ASP A 113 -22.51 11.30 1.13
CA ASP A 113 -21.94 11.36 2.47
C ASP A 113 -21.11 10.13 2.79
N ARG A 114 -21.56 8.94 2.35
CA ARG A 114 -20.79 7.69 2.47
C ARG A 114 -19.48 7.74 1.71
N LEU A 115 -19.50 8.22 0.47
CA LEU A 115 -18.29 8.37 -0.35
C LEU A 115 -17.32 9.39 0.26
N ARG A 116 -17.84 10.49 0.83
CA ARG A 116 -17.03 11.47 1.55
C ARG A 116 -16.40 10.88 2.81
N GLY A 117 -17.16 10.13 3.60
CA GLY A 117 -16.65 9.41 4.76
C GLY A 117 -15.56 8.40 4.40
N PHE A 118 -15.74 7.66 3.30
CA PHE A 118 -14.70 6.78 2.76
C PHE A 118 -13.45 7.55 2.38
N ALA A 119 -13.58 8.68 1.66
CA ALA A 119 -12.42 9.50 1.27
C ALA A 119 -11.66 10.05 2.50
N THR A 120 -12.36 10.40 3.57
CA THR A 120 -11.76 10.81 4.85
C THR A 120 -10.91 9.69 5.45
N THR A 121 -11.48 8.49 5.58
CA THR A 121 -10.76 7.32 6.10
C THR A 121 -9.58 6.94 5.21
N PHE A 122 -9.76 7.03 3.89
CA PHE A 122 -8.68 6.80 2.93
C PHE A 122 -7.54 7.79 3.10
N ALA A 123 -7.84 9.09 3.26
CA ALA A 123 -6.83 10.14 3.49
C ALA A 123 -6.05 9.90 4.79
N GLU A 124 -6.72 9.60 5.89
CA GLU A 124 -6.07 9.31 7.17
C GLU A 124 -5.13 8.10 7.09
N ARG A 125 -5.52 7.08 6.34
CA ARG A 125 -4.66 5.91 6.10
C ARG A 125 -3.49 6.25 5.19
N ALA A 126 -3.74 6.92 4.07
CA ALA A 126 -2.71 7.31 3.10
C ALA A 126 -1.65 8.23 3.73
N TRP A 127 -2.07 9.16 4.59
CA TRP A 127 -1.18 10.09 5.28
C TRP A 127 -0.70 9.60 6.64
N ARG A 128 -1.14 8.43 7.04
CA ARG A 128 -0.67 7.74 8.24
C ARG A 128 -0.93 8.51 9.54
N GLY A 129 -1.98 9.33 9.57
CA GLY A 129 -2.34 10.15 10.74
C GLY A 129 -3.66 10.88 10.52
N PRO A 130 -4.17 11.55 11.56
CA PRO A 130 -5.45 12.25 11.49
C PRO A 130 -5.39 13.44 10.52
N LEU A 131 -6.55 13.78 9.97
CA LEU A 131 -6.74 15.00 9.19
C LEU A 131 -6.97 16.20 10.11
N ASP A 132 -6.29 17.31 9.80
CA ASP A 132 -6.68 18.61 10.31
C ASP A 132 -7.85 19.20 9.50
N LEU A 133 -8.57 20.15 10.10
CA LEU A 133 -9.78 20.75 9.53
C LEU A 133 -9.52 21.51 8.22
N GLU A 134 -8.38 22.19 8.11
CA GLU A 134 -8.03 22.96 6.91
C GLU A 134 -7.77 22.01 5.74
N THR A 135 -6.98 20.98 5.95
CA THR A 135 -6.68 19.95 4.95
C THR A 135 -7.95 19.19 4.55
N ALA A 136 -8.81 18.84 5.51
CA ALA A 136 -10.10 18.21 5.23
C ALA A 136 -10.99 19.10 4.36
N SER A 137 -11.09 20.37 4.66
CA SER A 137 -11.87 21.32 3.85
C SER A 137 -11.32 21.41 2.42
N LEU A 138 -10.01 21.54 2.26
CA LEU A 138 -9.38 21.70 0.93
C LEU A 138 -9.47 20.46 0.06
N LEU A 139 -9.20 19.29 0.63
CA LEU A 139 -9.00 18.05 -0.15
C LEU A 139 -10.21 17.11 -0.14
N LEU A 140 -11.17 17.36 0.73
CA LEU A 140 -12.41 16.57 0.78
C LEU A 140 -13.65 17.43 0.47
N GLU A 141 -13.89 18.50 1.23
CA GLU A 141 -15.13 19.24 1.07
C GLU A 141 -15.24 19.94 -0.29
N ARG A 142 -14.22 20.67 -0.71
CA ARG A 142 -14.23 21.41 -1.99
C ARG A 142 -14.35 20.49 -3.20
N PRO A 143 -13.57 19.38 -3.33
CA PRO A 143 -13.71 18.45 -4.45
C PRO A 143 -15.13 17.92 -4.63
N PHE A 144 -15.85 17.66 -3.54
CA PHE A 144 -17.24 17.20 -3.60
C PHE A 144 -18.23 18.35 -3.86
N ALA A 145 -18.02 19.53 -3.28
CA ALA A 145 -18.88 20.69 -3.49
C ALA A 145 -18.85 21.21 -4.93
N ASP A 146 -17.68 21.20 -5.55
CA ASP A 146 -17.45 21.71 -6.90
C ASP A 146 -17.63 20.65 -7.99
N ALA A 147 -18.03 19.41 -7.63
CA ALA A 147 -18.21 18.32 -8.58
C ALA A 147 -19.65 18.24 -9.11
N PRO A 148 -19.83 17.81 -10.38
CA PRO A 148 -21.16 17.58 -10.94
C PRO A 148 -21.88 16.38 -10.30
N ASP A 149 -21.13 15.44 -9.76
CA ASP A 149 -21.63 14.23 -9.11
C ASP A 149 -20.63 13.72 -8.05
N ALA A 150 -21.08 12.79 -7.19
CA ALA A 150 -20.30 12.29 -6.07
C ALA A 150 -19.08 11.44 -6.50
N ASP A 151 -19.15 10.76 -7.64
CA ASP A 151 -18.04 9.95 -8.17
C ASP A 151 -16.90 10.85 -8.66
N THR A 152 -17.25 11.93 -9.35
CA THR A 152 -16.27 12.96 -9.75
C THR A 152 -15.66 13.64 -8.53
N GLY A 153 -16.45 13.92 -7.49
CA GLY A 153 -15.98 14.46 -6.22
C GLY A 153 -14.98 13.51 -5.55
N LEU A 154 -15.32 12.23 -5.46
CA LEU A 154 -14.45 11.20 -4.93
C LEU A 154 -13.14 11.11 -5.72
N LYS A 155 -13.21 11.05 -7.07
CA LYS A 155 -12.01 11.00 -7.90
C LYS A 155 -11.07 12.17 -7.65
N ARG A 156 -11.60 13.40 -7.60
CA ARG A 156 -10.80 14.59 -7.32
C ARG A 156 -10.15 14.54 -5.94
N ALA A 157 -10.89 14.10 -4.91
CA ALA A 157 -10.36 13.93 -3.56
C ALA A 157 -9.21 12.90 -3.53
N LEU A 158 -9.41 11.72 -4.15
CA LEU A 158 -8.38 10.68 -4.23
C LEU A 158 -7.11 11.17 -4.92
N LEU A 159 -7.24 11.88 -6.05
CA LEU A 159 -6.08 12.44 -6.74
C LEU A 159 -5.36 13.48 -5.89
N GLY A 160 -6.10 14.36 -5.20
CA GLY A 160 -5.53 15.34 -4.27
C GLY A 160 -4.76 14.68 -3.14
N ILE A 161 -5.26 13.57 -2.60
CA ILE A 161 -4.60 12.80 -1.54
C ILE A 161 -3.34 12.13 -2.07
N LEU A 162 -3.45 11.37 -3.16
CA LEU A 162 -2.36 10.54 -3.71
C LEU A 162 -1.22 11.36 -4.36
N CYS A 163 -1.53 12.54 -4.90
CA CYS A 163 -0.52 13.45 -5.45
C CYS A 163 0.03 14.44 -4.41
N SER A 164 -0.43 14.38 -3.16
CA SER A 164 0.05 15.28 -2.11
C SER A 164 1.49 14.95 -1.68
N THR A 165 2.23 15.97 -1.30
CA THR A 165 3.57 15.80 -0.73
C THR A 165 3.56 14.95 0.55
N ARG A 166 2.48 15.03 1.33
CA ARG A 166 2.32 14.25 2.55
C ARG A 166 2.22 12.74 2.29
N PHE A 167 1.62 12.35 1.16
CA PHE A 167 1.58 10.96 0.72
C PHE A 167 2.89 10.50 0.10
N LEU A 168 3.40 11.28 -0.87
CA LEU A 168 4.55 10.91 -1.69
C LEU A 168 5.89 10.94 -0.93
N PHE A 169 6.00 11.79 0.10
CA PHE A 169 7.25 11.99 0.85
C PHE A 169 7.04 11.74 2.34
N PRO A 170 6.95 10.47 2.76
CA PRO A 170 6.79 10.14 4.18
C PRO A 170 8.00 10.61 4.98
N GLY A 171 7.78 11.53 5.93
CA GLY A 171 8.84 12.14 6.74
C GLY A 171 9.40 13.46 6.19
N GLY A 172 8.92 13.93 5.05
CA GLY A 172 9.20 15.28 4.55
C GLY A 172 8.49 16.32 5.42
N GLY A 173 9.24 17.03 6.22
CA GLY A 173 8.72 18.03 7.17
C GLY A 173 9.18 17.84 8.62
N ALA A 174 10.03 16.86 8.87
CA ALA A 174 10.56 16.57 10.20
C ALA A 174 11.60 17.58 10.67
N THR A 175 11.26 18.86 10.67
CA THR A 175 11.93 19.90 11.47
C THR A 175 11.34 20.01 12.88
N GLN A 176 10.42 19.12 13.26
CA GLN A 176 9.86 19.14 14.61
C GLN A 176 10.70 18.29 15.55
N PRO A 177 11.24 18.87 16.62
CA PRO A 177 12.07 18.17 17.60
C PRO A 177 11.26 17.21 18.50
N ARG A 178 9.95 17.17 18.39
CA ARG A 178 9.08 16.20 19.06
C ARG A 178 8.70 15.11 18.12
N LEU A 179 9.00 13.86 18.50
CA LEU A 179 8.53 12.67 17.79
C LEU A 179 6.99 12.66 17.81
N ASP A 180 6.38 13.01 16.70
CA ASP A 180 4.97 12.78 16.49
C ASP A 180 4.71 11.27 16.57
N PRO A 181 3.77 10.82 17.44
CA PRO A 181 3.46 9.40 17.59
C PRO A 181 3.11 8.71 16.26
N TYR A 182 2.34 9.36 15.40
CA TYR A 182 1.98 8.83 14.07
C TYR A 182 3.18 8.74 13.12
N ALA A 183 4.09 9.70 13.18
CA ALA A 183 5.35 9.64 12.43
C ALA A 183 6.23 8.49 12.93
N THR A 184 6.25 8.23 14.23
CA THR A 184 6.97 7.11 14.83
C THR A 184 6.36 5.78 14.39
N ALA A 185 5.04 5.62 14.47
CA ALA A 185 4.32 4.45 13.99
C ALA A 185 4.58 4.18 12.50
N SER A 186 4.59 5.24 11.68
CA SER A 186 4.88 5.14 10.25
C SER A 186 6.30 4.64 9.97
N ARG A 187 7.29 5.16 10.69
CA ARG A 187 8.70 4.73 10.55
C ARG A 187 8.88 3.27 10.96
N LEU A 188 8.23 2.85 12.04
CA LEU A 188 8.25 1.45 12.48
C LEU A 188 7.63 0.53 11.43
N ALA A 189 6.45 0.87 10.92
CA ALA A 189 5.76 0.05 9.93
C ALA A 189 6.53 -0.05 8.61
N LEU A 190 7.01 1.07 8.08
CA LEU A 190 7.80 1.10 6.85
C LEU A 190 9.16 0.40 7.01
N GLY A 191 9.82 0.57 8.16
CA GLY A 191 11.13 -0.04 8.40
C GLY A 191 11.10 -1.54 8.70
N LEU A 192 10.02 -2.05 9.30
CA LEU A 192 9.92 -3.46 9.70
C LEU A 192 9.10 -4.32 8.73
N TRP A 193 8.09 -3.74 8.09
CA TRP A 193 7.13 -4.48 7.25
C TRP A 193 7.00 -3.95 5.83
N ASP A 194 7.68 -2.85 5.49
CA ASP A 194 7.51 -2.16 4.19
C ASP A 194 6.03 -1.88 3.87
N SER A 195 5.27 -1.46 4.89
CA SER A 195 3.83 -1.30 4.82
C SER A 195 3.34 -0.09 5.61
N LEU A 196 2.04 0.20 5.49
CA LEU A 196 1.38 1.20 6.33
C LEU A 196 1.16 0.66 7.75
N PRO A 197 1.09 1.54 8.78
CA PRO A 197 0.74 1.13 10.13
C PRO A 197 -0.61 0.40 10.16
N ASP A 198 -0.66 -0.74 10.82
CA ASP A 198 -1.89 -1.48 11.05
C ASP A 198 -2.81 -0.76 12.07
N ALA A 199 -3.99 -1.32 12.32
CA ALA A 199 -4.96 -0.71 13.21
C ALA A 199 -4.43 -0.64 14.65
N ALA A 200 -3.70 -1.66 15.12
CA ALA A 200 -3.16 -1.72 16.47
C ALA A 200 -2.09 -0.63 16.68
N LEU A 201 -1.16 -0.51 15.75
CA LEU A 201 -0.09 0.49 15.80
C LEU A 201 -0.63 1.92 15.69
N ARG A 202 -1.66 2.14 14.87
CA ARG A 202 -2.32 3.46 14.78
C ARG A 202 -3.10 3.84 16.05
N THR A 203 -3.68 2.86 16.73
CA THR A 203 -4.40 3.10 17.99
C THR A 203 -3.43 3.40 19.14
N ALA A 204 -2.22 2.85 19.08
CA ALA A 204 -1.18 3.09 20.07
C ALA A 204 -0.44 4.44 19.86
N ALA A 205 -0.59 5.04 18.69
CA ALA A 205 -0.01 6.33 18.33
C ALA A 205 -0.92 7.49 18.75
#